data_a98324a8f7dd0fc865b156bfe221417a
#
_entry.id   a98324a8f7dd0fc865b156bfe221417a
#
_cell.length_a   1.000
_cell.length_b   1.000
_cell.length_c   1.000
_cell.angle_alpha   90.00
_cell.angle_beta   90.00
_cell.angle_gamma   90.00
#
_symmetry.space_group_name_H-M   'P 1'
#
loop_
_entity.id
_entity.type
_entity.pdbx_description
1 polymer ?
#
loop_
_entity_poly.entity_id
_entity_poly.type
_entity_poly.pdbx_seq_one_letter_code
_entity_poly.pdbx_strand_id
1 'polypeptide(L)'
;PRPVVLVHGTFANSVDNWLGLAPYLVNRGYCVFSLDYGQLPGVPFFNGLGPIDKSAEQLSAYVDRVLAATGTSKVDIVGHSQGGMMPRHYLKFLGGAPKVNALVGLAPDNHGTTLLGLTKLLPHFPGAEDLLTEKTPGLADQIAGSAFLTKLNAGGDTVPGVKYTVISTRYDQVVTPYRSQFLSGPDVRNVTLQDLCAVNLSEHLAIGLLDRVAFHEVANALDPDRATPTTCASVIG
;
A
#
# COMPACT_ATOMS: atom_id res chain seq x y z
N PRO A 1 -3.05 -18.61 -10.02
CA PRO A 1 -3.31 -17.38 -9.25
C PRO A 1 -3.09 -16.14 -10.14
N ARG A 2 -3.78 -15.04 -9.81
CA ARG A 2 -3.59 -13.77 -10.49
C ARG A 2 -2.19 -13.22 -10.21
N PRO A 3 -1.59 -12.47 -11.14
CA PRO A 3 -0.36 -11.75 -10.85
C PRO A 3 -0.60 -10.72 -9.74
N VAL A 4 0.42 -10.53 -8.90
CA VAL A 4 0.41 -9.59 -7.79
C VAL A 4 1.33 -8.42 -8.11
N VAL A 5 0.81 -7.20 -8.06
CA VAL A 5 1.57 -5.97 -8.25
C VAL A 5 1.82 -5.34 -6.88
N LEU A 6 3.09 -5.17 -6.54
CA LEU A 6 3.54 -4.55 -5.29
C LEU A 6 3.83 -3.07 -5.51
N VAL A 7 3.28 -2.22 -4.63
CA VAL A 7 3.37 -0.76 -4.74
C VAL A 7 3.98 -0.20 -3.46
N HIS A 8 5.23 0.28 -3.55
CA HIS A 8 6.02 0.73 -2.40
C HIS A 8 5.48 1.99 -1.73
N GLY A 9 5.99 2.30 -0.55
CA GLY A 9 5.69 3.52 0.19
C GLY A 9 6.59 4.70 -0.18
N THR A 10 6.35 5.83 0.50
CA THR A 10 7.10 7.08 0.36
C THR A 10 8.57 6.86 0.69
N PHE A 11 9.47 7.43 -0.10
CA PHE A 11 10.94 7.31 -0.05
C PHE A 11 11.48 5.94 -0.46
N ALA A 12 10.68 4.90 -0.54
CA ALA A 12 11.10 3.54 -0.86
C ALA A 12 11.24 3.30 -2.37
N ASN A 13 11.48 2.06 -2.76
CA ASN A 13 11.55 1.62 -4.14
C ASN A 13 11.02 0.19 -4.30
N SER A 14 10.99 -0.29 -5.54
CA SER A 14 10.45 -1.61 -5.90
C SER A 14 11.22 -2.80 -5.31
N VAL A 15 12.38 -2.57 -4.74
CA VAL A 15 13.23 -3.62 -4.14
C VAL A 15 13.20 -3.55 -2.62
N ASP A 16 13.57 -2.41 -2.04
CA ASP A 16 13.79 -2.30 -0.59
C ASP A 16 12.52 -2.49 0.23
N ASN A 17 11.36 -2.07 -0.29
CA ASN A 17 10.08 -2.22 0.41
C ASN A 17 9.63 -3.70 0.49
N TRP A 18 10.11 -4.55 -0.42
CA TRP A 18 9.53 -5.87 -0.65
C TRP A 18 10.47 -7.04 -0.41
N LEU A 19 11.61 -6.80 0.25
CA LEU A 19 12.60 -7.84 0.57
C LEU A 19 12.01 -9.00 1.39
N GLY A 20 11.01 -8.73 2.21
CA GLY A 20 10.31 -9.75 2.99
C GLY A 20 9.10 -10.35 2.27
N LEU A 21 8.20 -9.51 1.80
CA LEU A 21 6.91 -9.95 1.26
C LEU A 21 7.04 -10.62 -0.12
N ALA A 22 7.89 -10.10 -1.01
CA ALA A 22 8.00 -10.67 -2.36
C ALA A 22 8.41 -12.15 -2.34
N PRO A 23 9.49 -12.56 -1.64
CA PRO A 23 9.81 -13.98 -1.56
C PRO A 23 8.76 -14.80 -0.81
N TYR A 24 8.10 -14.22 0.20
CA TYR A 24 7.01 -14.88 0.91
C TYR A 24 5.86 -15.26 -0.05
N LEU A 25 5.48 -14.37 -0.95
CA LEU A 25 4.43 -14.62 -1.94
C LEU A 25 4.90 -15.56 -3.06
N VAL A 26 6.13 -15.40 -3.54
CA VAL A 26 6.71 -16.29 -4.56
C VAL A 26 6.74 -17.73 -4.06
N ASN A 27 7.14 -17.96 -2.81
CA ASN A 27 7.14 -19.30 -2.21
C ASN A 27 5.73 -19.91 -2.09
N ARG A 28 4.69 -19.10 -2.19
CA ARG A 28 3.28 -19.53 -2.21
C ARG A 28 2.71 -19.67 -3.63
N GLY A 29 3.55 -19.54 -4.64
CA GLY A 29 3.18 -19.77 -6.03
C GLY A 29 2.63 -18.54 -6.76
N TYR A 30 2.77 -17.34 -6.20
CA TYR A 30 2.37 -16.10 -6.88
C TYR A 30 3.45 -15.61 -7.84
N CYS A 31 3.01 -15.08 -8.98
CA CYS A 31 3.86 -14.24 -9.84
C CYS A 31 3.81 -12.80 -9.30
N VAL A 32 4.94 -12.29 -8.89
CA VAL A 32 5.06 -11.00 -8.21
C VAL A 32 5.77 -9.99 -9.10
N PHE A 33 5.19 -8.80 -9.23
CA PHE A 33 5.72 -7.67 -9.98
C PHE A 33 5.78 -6.46 -9.07
N SER A 34 6.77 -5.60 -9.25
CA SER A 34 6.84 -4.34 -8.51
C SER A 34 7.35 -3.22 -9.41
N LEU A 35 6.89 -1.99 -9.16
CA LEU A 35 7.27 -0.82 -9.94
C LEU A 35 7.92 0.24 -9.05
N ASP A 36 8.72 1.10 -9.66
CA ASP A 36 9.11 2.39 -9.10
C ASP A 36 8.18 3.47 -9.65
N TYR A 37 7.70 4.35 -8.80
CA TYR A 37 6.80 5.45 -9.18
C TYR A 37 7.15 6.72 -8.40
N GLY A 38 6.67 7.86 -8.90
CA GLY A 38 6.79 9.12 -8.19
C GLY A 38 8.22 9.65 -8.10
N GLN A 39 9.02 9.43 -9.15
CA GLN A 39 10.36 9.99 -9.25
C GLN A 39 10.30 11.50 -9.45
N LEU A 40 11.22 12.23 -8.82
CA LEU A 40 11.43 13.66 -9.08
C LEU A 40 12.74 13.86 -9.84
N PRO A 41 12.78 14.82 -10.79
CA PRO A 41 14.02 15.17 -11.48
C PRO A 41 15.13 15.56 -10.50
N GLY A 42 16.32 14.98 -10.68
CA GLY A 42 17.48 15.26 -9.84
C GLY A 42 17.47 14.63 -8.46
N VAL A 43 16.49 13.79 -8.14
CA VAL A 43 16.41 13.06 -6.86
C VAL A 43 16.60 11.56 -7.12
N PRO A 44 17.83 11.05 -6.97
CA PRO A 44 18.07 9.60 -7.07
C PRO A 44 17.66 8.87 -5.78
N PHE A 45 17.44 7.58 -5.89
CA PHE A 45 17.19 6.61 -4.79
C PHE A 45 15.85 6.70 -4.07
N PHE A 46 15.24 7.87 -3.94
CA PHE A 46 13.97 8.05 -3.24
C PHE A 46 12.84 8.23 -4.24
N ASN A 47 11.80 7.42 -4.09
CA ASN A 47 10.61 7.46 -4.94
C ASN A 47 9.35 7.79 -4.11
N GLY A 48 8.19 7.81 -4.74
CA GLY A 48 6.95 8.18 -4.07
C GLY A 48 6.86 9.66 -3.72
N LEU A 49 7.54 10.53 -4.46
CA LEU A 49 7.67 11.96 -4.20
C LEU A 49 6.90 12.83 -5.20
N GLY A 50 6.60 12.31 -6.38
CA GLY A 50 5.86 13.02 -7.40
C GLY A 50 4.37 13.18 -7.06
N PRO A 51 3.63 13.99 -7.83
CA PRO A 51 2.18 14.13 -7.67
C PRO A 51 1.50 12.77 -7.71
N ILE A 52 0.62 12.47 -6.76
CA ILE A 52 0.07 11.13 -6.61
C ILE A 52 -0.86 10.76 -7.77
N ASP A 53 -1.57 11.72 -8.36
CA ASP A 53 -2.36 11.48 -9.57
C ASP A 53 -1.48 11.00 -10.74
N LYS A 54 -0.27 11.55 -10.90
CA LYS A 54 0.70 11.13 -11.90
C LYS A 54 1.30 9.75 -11.56
N SER A 55 1.55 9.49 -10.30
CA SER A 55 1.98 8.18 -9.83
C SER A 55 0.93 7.10 -10.15
N ALA A 56 -0.35 7.42 -10.02
CA ALA A 56 -1.44 6.53 -10.40
C ALA A 56 -1.49 6.27 -11.91
N GLU A 57 -1.15 7.25 -12.75
CA GLU A 57 -0.99 7.04 -14.19
C GLU A 57 0.15 6.07 -14.49
N GLN A 58 1.27 6.16 -13.77
CA GLN A 58 2.38 5.21 -13.89
C GLN A 58 1.94 3.79 -13.50
N LEU A 59 1.16 3.65 -12.43
CA LEU A 59 0.58 2.37 -12.03
C LEU A 59 -0.35 1.80 -13.10
N SER A 60 -1.21 2.63 -13.69
CA SER A 60 -2.13 2.24 -14.77
C SER A 60 -1.37 1.63 -15.95
N ALA A 61 -0.32 2.30 -16.42
CA ALA A 61 0.53 1.80 -17.51
C ALA A 61 1.25 0.50 -17.11
N TYR A 62 1.72 0.40 -15.88
CA TYR A 62 2.40 -0.78 -15.38
C TYR A 62 1.47 -2.00 -15.30
N VAL A 63 0.25 -1.83 -14.79
CA VAL A 63 -0.75 -2.89 -14.73
C VAL A 63 -1.09 -3.39 -16.13
N ASP A 64 -1.25 -2.51 -17.11
CA ASP A 64 -1.51 -2.90 -18.49
C ASP A 64 -0.37 -3.76 -19.06
N ARG A 65 0.89 -3.44 -18.76
CA ARG A 65 2.04 -4.26 -19.15
C ARG A 65 2.06 -5.62 -18.46
N VAL A 66 1.71 -5.69 -17.18
CA VAL A 66 1.62 -6.95 -16.44
C VAL A 66 0.53 -7.84 -17.03
N LEU A 67 -0.64 -7.30 -17.31
CA LEU A 67 -1.74 -8.03 -17.92
C LEU A 67 -1.37 -8.57 -19.32
N ALA A 68 -0.71 -7.75 -20.13
CA ALA A 68 -0.23 -8.17 -21.44
C ALA A 68 0.83 -9.29 -21.36
N ALA A 69 1.78 -9.15 -20.42
CA ALA A 69 2.85 -10.13 -20.25
C ALA A 69 2.38 -11.47 -19.69
N THR A 70 1.33 -11.46 -18.87
CA THR A 70 0.81 -12.66 -18.19
C THR A 70 -0.38 -13.29 -18.90
N GLY A 71 -1.01 -12.57 -19.82
CA GLY A 71 -2.24 -13.02 -20.49
C GLY A 71 -3.44 -13.11 -19.54
N THR A 72 -3.41 -12.44 -18.40
CA THR A 72 -4.50 -12.41 -17.43
C THR A 72 -5.37 -11.18 -17.60
N SER A 73 -6.61 -11.23 -17.12
CA SER A 73 -7.56 -10.12 -17.21
C SER A 73 -7.54 -9.20 -15.98
N LYS A 74 -7.05 -9.70 -14.86
CA LYS A 74 -6.99 -8.94 -13.59
C LYS A 74 -5.70 -9.23 -12.84
N VAL A 75 -5.26 -8.23 -12.08
CA VAL A 75 -4.20 -8.33 -11.07
C VAL A 75 -4.79 -8.21 -9.68
N ASP A 76 -4.03 -8.62 -8.67
CA ASP A 76 -4.18 -8.17 -7.30
C ASP A 76 -3.09 -7.13 -6.99
N ILE A 77 -3.41 -6.12 -6.19
CA ILE A 77 -2.47 -5.08 -5.80
C ILE A 77 -2.25 -5.17 -4.29
N VAL A 78 -0.99 -5.17 -3.89
CA VAL A 78 -0.58 -5.01 -2.48
C VAL A 78 0.29 -3.77 -2.38
N GLY A 79 -0.10 -2.84 -1.51
CA GLY A 79 0.64 -1.60 -1.34
C GLY A 79 0.93 -1.29 0.12
N HIS A 80 2.03 -0.59 0.36
CA HIS A 80 2.47 -0.14 1.67
C HIS A 80 2.40 1.38 1.76
N SER A 81 1.78 1.92 2.82
CA SER A 81 1.69 3.34 3.06
C SER A 81 1.04 4.08 1.87
N GLN A 82 1.68 5.08 1.28
CA GLN A 82 1.21 5.74 0.05
C GLN A 82 0.83 4.73 -1.04
N GLY A 83 1.59 3.65 -1.17
CA GLY A 83 1.34 2.59 -2.14
C GLY A 83 0.07 1.79 -1.89
N GLY A 84 -0.49 1.86 -0.70
CA GLY A 84 -1.80 1.27 -0.37
C GLY A 84 -2.97 2.22 -0.62
N MET A 85 -2.72 3.51 -0.68
CA MET A 85 -3.73 4.55 -0.92
C MET A 85 -3.80 4.97 -2.40
N MET A 86 -2.66 5.21 -3.03
CA MET A 86 -2.56 5.71 -4.41
C MET A 86 -3.33 4.84 -5.42
N PRO A 87 -3.32 3.51 -5.33
CA PRO A 87 -4.10 2.68 -6.26
C PRO A 87 -5.60 2.97 -6.25
N ARG A 88 -6.14 3.52 -5.20
CA ARG A 88 -7.56 3.92 -5.16
C ARG A 88 -7.86 5.01 -6.18
N HIS A 89 -6.91 5.92 -6.46
CA HIS A 89 -7.06 6.91 -7.53
C HIS A 89 -7.12 6.24 -8.91
N TYR A 90 -6.26 5.27 -9.15
CA TYR A 90 -6.29 4.45 -10.36
C TYR A 90 -7.65 3.74 -10.52
N LEU A 91 -8.16 3.12 -9.44
CA LEU A 91 -9.45 2.42 -9.46
C LEU A 91 -10.63 3.36 -9.74
N LYS A 92 -10.64 4.55 -9.12
CA LYS A 92 -11.77 5.49 -9.21
C LYS A 92 -11.77 6.32 -10.49
N PHE A 93 -10.60 6.75 -10.97
CA PHE A 93 -10.49 7.79 -11.99
C PHE A 93 -9.78 7.38 -13.27
N LEU A 94 -9.05 6.27 -13.28
CA LEU A 94 -8.22 5.85 -14.41
C LEU A 94 -8.63 4.51 -15.01
N GLY A 95 -9.84 4.06 -14.75
CA GLY A 95 -10.37 2.83 -15.35
C GLY A 95 -9.78 1.54 -14.79
N GLY A 96 -9.25 1.56 -13.57
CA GLY A 96 -8.60 0.40 -12.98
C GLY A 96 -9.56 -0.68 -12.45
N ALA A 97 -10.79 -0.33 -12.10
CA ALA A 97 -11.72 -1.27 -11.44
C ALA A 97 -11.92 -2.59 -12.18
N PRO A 98 -12.11 -2.63 -13.52
CA PRO A 98 -12.26 -3.89 -14.25
C PRO A 98 -10.98 -4.73 -14.31
N LYS A 99 -9.83 -4.16 -14.01
CA LYS A 99 -8.48 -4.76 -14.12
C LYS A 99 -7.90 -5.25 -12.81
N VAL A 100 -8.59 -4.98 -11.68
CA VAL A 100 -8.11 -5.30 -10.34
C VAL A 100 -9.17 -6.12 -9.61
N ASN A 101 -8.76 -7.26 -9.08
CA ASN A 101 -9.62 -8.10 -8.25
C ASN A 101 -9.62 -7.64 -6.79
N ALA A 102 -8.44 -7.38 -6.22
CA ALA A 102 -8.28 -6.96 -4.82
C ALA A 102 -7.19 -5.92 -4.66
N LEU A 103 -7.41 -5.01 -3.71
CA LEU A 103 -6.42 -4.07 -3.21
C LEU A 103 -6.19 -4.35 -1.72
N VAL A 104 -4.96 -4.69 -1.37
CA VAL A 104 -4.53 -4.91 0.01
C VAL A 104 -3.58 -3.79 0.41
N GLY A 105 -3.96 -3.00 1.40
CA GLY A 105 -3.14 -1.91 1.94
C GLY A 105 -2.53 -2.27 3.28
N LEU A 106 -1.20 -2.18 3.36
CA LEU A 106 -0.44 -2.29 4.61
C LEU A 106 -0.17 -0.88 5.13
N ALA A 107 -0.78 -0.51 6.24
CA ALA A 107 -0.71 0.83 6.82
C ALA A 107 -0.97 1.96 5.80
N PRO A 108 -2.05 1.90 5.00
CA PRO A 108 -2.31 2.87 3.95
C PRO A 108 -2.79 4.20 4.53
N ASP A 109 -2.31 5.31 4.00
CA ASP A 109 -2.77 6.64 4.42
C ASP A 109 -4.02 7.10 3.66
N ASN A 110 -5.05 6.27 3.67
CA ASN A 110 -6.30 6.45 2.91
C ASN A 110 -7.00 7.80 3.14
N HIS A 111 -6.88 8.36 4.32
CA HIS A 111 -7.45 9.66 4.70
C HIS A 111 -6.36 10.66 5.10
N GLY A 112 -5.12 10.36 4.74
CA GLY A 112 -3.97 11.21 4.96
C GLY A 112 -3.33 11.08 6.33
N THR A 113 -2.33 11.93 6.54
CA THR A 113 -1.60 12.07 7.78
C THR A 113 -1.19 13.52 7.97
N THR A 114 -0.22 13.78 8.84
CA THR A 114 0.36 15.10 9.08
C THR A 114 1.80 15.16 8.59
N LEU A 115 2.30 16.37 8.36
CA LEU A 115 3.73 16.55 8.05
C LEU A 115 4.60 16.00 9.20
N LEU A 116 4.20 16.23 10.46
CA LEU A 116 4.88 15.66 11.62
C LEU A 116 4.91 14.13 11.59
N GLY A 117 3.80 13.48 11.20
CA GLY A 117 3.75 12.03 11.02
C GLY A 117 4.76 11.58 9.96
N LEU A 118 4.85 12.28 8.83
CA LEU A 118 5.80 11.95 7.77
C LEU A 118 7.26 12.10 8.21
N THR A 119 7.57 13.00 9.16
CA THR A 119 8.95 13.11 9.70
C THR A 119 9.43 11.83 10.35
N LYS A 120 8.53 10.99 10.83
CA LYS A 120 8.87 9.72 11.48
C LYS A 120 9.46 8.68 10.51
N LEU A 121 9.39 8.96 9.20
CA LEU A 121 10.06 8.15 8.19
C LEU A 121 11.57 8.43 8.09
N LEU A 122 12.01 9.63 8.42
CA LEU A 122 13.40 10.08 8.19
C LEU A 122 14.48 9.20 8.83
N PRO A 123 14.33 8.64 10.03
CA PRO A 123 15.36 7.76 10.61
C PRO A 123 15.65 6.52 9.75
N HIS A 124 14.72 6.14 8.90
CA HIS A 124 14.82 4.95 8.04
C HIS A 124 15.27 5.27 6.61
N PHE A 125 15.33 6.54 6.25
CA PHE A 125 15.74 7.01 4.92
C PHE A 125 16.77 8.13 5.03
N PRO A 126 18.01 7.82 5.44
CA PRO A 126 19.07 8.81 5.55
C PRO A 126 19.29 9.56 4.24
N GLY A 127 19.39 10.87 4.31
CA GLY A 127 19.53 11.75 3.13
C GLY A 127 18.20 12.27 2.58
N ALA A 128 17.07 11.87 3.14
CA ALA A 128 15.74 12.33 2.71
C ALA A 128 15.27 13.61 3.43
N GLU A 129 16.06 14.15 4.34
CA GLU A 129 15.66 15.28 5.19
C GLU A 129 15.24 16.51 4.39
N ASP A 130 15.99 16.84 3.35
CA ASP A 130 15.72 18.01 2.50
C ASP A 130 14.50 17.84 1.58
N LEU A 131 14.04 16.59 1.45
CA LEU A 131 12.85 16.26 0.63
C LEU A 131 11.57 16.33 1.45
N LEU A 132 11.66 16.38 2.77
CA LEU A 132 10.50 16.46 3.65
C LEU A 132 10.00 17.89 3.75
N THR A 133 9.31 18.35 2.74
CA THR A 133 8.73 19.69 2.66
C THR A 133 7.29 19.65 2.15
N GLU A 134 6.51 20.65 2.53
CA GLU A 134 5.15 20.83 2.00
C GLU A 134 5.14 21.11 0.48
N LYS A 135 6.32 21.40 -0.10
CA LYS A 135 6.48 21.66 -1.53
C LYS A 135 6.78 20.37 -2.32
N THR A 136 7.11 19.27 -1.67
CA THR A 136 7.26 17.98 -2.34
C THR A 136 5.88 17.42 -2.66
N PRO A 137 5.50 17.29 -3.94
CA PRO A 137 4.10 17.03 -4.31
C PRO A 137 3.50 15.78 -3.66
N GLY A 138 4.23 14.67 -3.66
CA GLY A 138 3.75 13.43 -3.10
C GLY A 138 3.56 13.49 -1.59
N LEU A 139 4.33 14.32 -0.88
CA LEU A 139 4.15 14.54 0.55
C LEU A 139 2.98 15.49 0.82
N ALA A 140 2.88 16.57 0.06
CA ALA A 140 1.77 17.51 0.17
C ALA A 140 0.41 16.82 -0.06
N ASP A 141 0.33 15.94 -1.05
CA ASP A 141 -0.88 15.19 -1.38
C ASP A 141 -1.31 14.24 -0.25
N GLN A 142 -0.39 13.77 0.59
CA GLN A 142 -0.68 12.87 1.72
C GLN A 142 -1.14 13.60 2.99
N ILE A 143 -1.09 14.91 3.01
CA ILE A 143 -1.58 15.66 4.17
C ILE A 143 -3.11 15.59 4.21
N ALA A 144 -3.66 15.29 5.39
CA ALA A 144 -5.10 15.24 5.61
C ALA A 144 -5.74 16.56 5.21
N GLY A 145 -6.81 16.50 4.42
CA GLY A 145 -7.49 17.68 3.89
C GLY A 145 -6.90 18.25 2.61
N SER A 146 -5.84 17.64 2.05
CA SER A 146 -5.30 18.04 0.76
C SER A 146 -6.35 17.96 -0.36
N ALA A 147 -6.18 18.74 -1.42
CA ALA A 147 -7.09 18.68 -2.57
C ALA A 147 -7.12 17.27 -3.18
N PHE A 148 -5.97 16.60 -3.24
CA PHE A 148 -5.88 15.22 -3.75
C PHE A 148 -6.76 14.26 -2.93
N LEU A 149 -6.59 14.23 -1.60
CA LEU A 149 -7.35 13.32 -0.73
C LEU A 149 -8.83 13.68 -0.65
N THR A 150 -9.16 14.96 -0.68
CA THR A 150 -10.55 15.43 -0.72
C THR A 150 -11.26 14.88 -1.96
N LYS A 151 -10.61 14.97 -3.12
CA LYS A 151 -11.13 14.41 -4.38
C LYS A 151 -11.20 12.88 -4.32
N LEU A 152 -10.15 12.23 -3.83
CA LEU A 152 -10.08 10.76 -3.74
C LEU A 152 -11.21 10.18 -2.90
N ASN A 153 -11.53 10.80 -1.77
CA ASN A 153 -12.49 10.31 -0.81
C ASN A 153 -13.91 10.83 -1.04
N ALA A 154 -14.09 11.77 -1.94
CA ALA A 154 -15.43 12.28 -2.28
C ALA A 154 -16.30 11.17 -2.88
N GLY A 155 -17.54 11.06 -2.39
CA GLY A 155 -18.49 10.06 -2.86
C GLY A 155 -18.29 8.64 -2.31
N GLY A 156 -17.33 8.44 -1.43
CA GLY A 156 -17.06 7.16 -0.77
C GLY A 156 -15.65 6.64 -1.01
N ASP A 157 -15.27 5.63 -0.24
CA ASP A 157 -13.89 5.11 -0.22
C ASP A 157 -13.61 4.09 -1.31
N THR A 158 -14.63 3.41 -1.82
CA THR A 158 -14.48 2.21 -2.65
C THR A 158 -15.22 2.32 -3.98
N VAL A 159 -14.84 1.46 -4.93
CA VAL A 159 -15.58 1.27 -6.18
C VAL A 159 -16.14 -0.16 -6.23
N PRO A 160 -17.30 -0.37 -6.90
CA PRO A 160 -17.86 -1.70 -7.05
C PRO A 160 -16.93 -2.67 -7.79
N GLY A 161 -16.97 -3.94 -7.41
CA GLY A 161 -16.26 -5.02 -8.09
C GLY A 161 -14.83 -5.24 -7.62
N VAL A 162 -14.31 -4.44 -6.72
CA VAL A 162 -12.98 -4.59 -6.12
C VAL A 162 -13.13 -4.96 -4.65
N LYS A 163 -12.34 -5.90 -4.18
CA LYS A 163 -12.25 -6.28 -2.76
C LYS A 163 -11.13 -5.48 -2.10
N TYR A 164 -11.37 -4.99 -0.90
CA TYR A 164 -10.42 -4.15 -0.17
C TYR A 164 -10.08 -4.81 1.16
N THR A 165 -8.79 -4.88 1.47
CA THR A 165 -8.30 -5.27 2.81
C THR A 165 -7.32 -4.21 3.28
N VAL A 166 -7.54 -3.70 4.49
CA VAL A 166 -6.64 -2.76 5.17
C VAL A 166 -6.05 -3.48 6.37
N ILE A 167 -4.72 -3.52 6.44
CA ILE A 167 -3.98 -4.12 7.56
C ILE A 167 -3.23 -3.01 8.27
N SER A 168 -3.60 -2.76 9.53
CA SER A 168 -3.08 -1.64 10.34
C SER A 168 -2.44 -2.15 11.62
N THR A 169 -1.61 -1.31 12.22
CA THR A 169 -1.04 -1.55 13.54
C THR A 169 -1.37 -0.38 14.48
N ARG A 170 -1.68 -0.69 15.74
CA ARG A 170 -1.90 0.33 16.78
C ARG A 170 -0.65 1.15 17.07
N TYR A 171 0.53 0.64 16.70
CA TYR A 171 1.83 1.29 16.91
C TYR A 171 2.30 2.13 15.74
N ASP A 172 1.42 2.41 14.76
CA ASP A 172 1.76 3.29 13.64
C ASP A 172 2.02 4.70 14.15
N GLN A 173 3.24 5.19 13.90
CA GLN A 173 3.68 6.52 14.30
C GLN A 173 3.66 7.52 13.13
N VAL A 174 3.44 7.03 11.92
CA VAL A 174 3.46 7.83 10.69
C VAL A 174 2.03 8.22 10.29
N VAL A 175 1.15 7.25 10.17
CA VAL A 175 -0.24 7.46 9.77
C VAL A 175 -1.13 7.34 11.01
N THR A 176 -1.39 8.48 11.64
CA THR A 176 -2.10 8.57 12.91
C THR A 176 -3.35 9.44 12.81
N PRO A 177 -4.41 9.10 13.55
CA PRO A 177 -4.61 7.85 14.30
C PRO A 177 -4.71 6.65 13.34
N TYR A 178 -4.27 5.46 13.77
CA TYR A 178 -4.20 4.31 12.87
C TYR A 178 -5.56 3.95 12.24
N ARG A 179 -6.66 4.23 12.90
CA ARG A 179 -8.01 3.97 12.40
C ARG A 179 -8.39 4.86 11.21
N SER A 180 -7.69 5.97 10.98
CA SER A 180 -7.87 6.79 9.77
C SER A 180 -7.48 6.02 8.49
N GLN A 181 -6.73 4.94 8.62
CA GLN A 181 -6.38 4.05 7.52
C GLN A 181 -7.57 3.23 7.02
N PHE A 182 -8.58 2.99 7.85
CA PHE A 182 -9.72 2.13 7.54
C PHE A 182 -10.56 2.72 6.41
N LEU A 183 -11.09 1.81 5.60
CA LEU A 183 -12.05 2.13 4.55
C LEU A 183 -13.48 1.79 5.00
N SER A 184 -14.43 2.48 4.43
CA SER A 184 -15.88 2.21 4.60
C SER A 184 -16.48 1.85 3.25
N GLY A 185 -17.28 0.81 3.22
CA GLY A 185 -17.98 0.40 2.01
C GLY A 185 -18.20 -1.11 1.95
N PRO A 186 -18.88 -1.60 0.89
CA PRO A 186 -19.01 -3.02 0.65
C PRO A 186 -17.66 -3.64 0.29
N ASP A 187 -17.51 -4.92 0.54
CA ASP A 187 -16.30 -5.69 0.22
C ASP A 187 -15.01 -5.14 0.89
N VAL A 188 -15.15 -4.50 2.05
CA VAL A 188 -14.04 -3.98 2.86
C VAL A 188 -13.82 -4.85 4.09
N ARG A 189 -12.56 -5.22 4.33
CA ARG A 189 -12.11 -5.83 5.57
C ARG A 189 -10.98 -4.97 6.17
N ASN A 190 -11.23 -4.42 7.36
CA ASN A 190 -10.24 -3.67 8.13
C ASN A 190 -9.69 -4.57 9.24
N VAL A 191 -8.38 -4.71 9.30
CA VAL A 191 -7.67 -5.61 10.23
C VAL A 191 -6.67 -4.81 11.03
N THR A 192 -6.64 -5.02 12.34
CA THR A 192 -5.60 -4.52 13.24
C THR A 192 -4.75 -5.69 13.72
N LEU A 193 -3.43 -5.61 13.54
CA LEU A 193 -2.52 -6.72 13.88
C LEU A 193 -2.65 -7.18 15.31
N GLN A 194 -2.82 -6.26 16.26
CA GLN A 194 -2.91 -6.58 17.68
C GLN A 194 -4.20 -7.29 18.07
N ASP A 195 -5.22 -7.27 17.22
CA ASP A 195 -6.42 -8.09 17.40
C ASP A 195 -6.18 -9.56 17.00
N LEU A 196 -5.19 -9.81 16.14
CA LEU A 196 -4.79 -11.14 15.70
C LEU A 196 -3.66 -11.72 16.54
N CYS A 197 -2.75 -10.87 16.98
CA CYS A 197 -1.61 -11.21 17.82
C CYS A 197 -1.34 -10.06 18.80
N ALA A 198 -1.82 -10.20 20.03
CA ALA A 198 -1.79 -9.14 21.04
C ALA A 198 -0.35 -8.67 21.40
N VAL A 199 0.64 -9.52 21.19
CA VAL A 199 2.05 -9.21 21.48
C VAL A 199 2.81 -8.67 20.25
N ASN A 200 2.13 -8.46 19.13
CA ASN A 200 2.75 -7.87 17.95
C ASN A 200 3.07 -6.40 18.21
N LEU A 201 4.33 -6.02 18.00
CA LEU A 201 4.84 -4.67 18.23
C LEU A 201 5.25 -3.95 16.94
N SER A 202 4.89 -4.49 15.79
CA SER A 202 5.24 -3.87 14.51
C SER A 202 4.67 -2.46 14.39
N GLU A 203 5.52 -1.56 13.93
CA GLU A 203 5.20 -0.16 13.64
C GLU A 203 5.00 0.03 12.13
N HIS A 204 4.94 1.29 11.67
CA HIS A 204 4.58 1.62 10.28
C HIS A 204 5.45 0.96 9.21
N LEU A 205 6.77 0.84 9.45
CA LEU A 205 7.67 0.21 8.47
C LEU A 205 7.68 -1.30 8.61
N ALA A 206 7.78 -1.82 9.81
CA ALA A 206 7.84 -3.24 10.06
C ALA A 206 6.63 -4.00 9.48
N ILE A 207 5.43 -3.41 9.54
CA ILE A 207 4.22 -4.02 8.99
C ILE A 207 4.35 -4.33 7.49
N GLY A 208 5.04 -3.49 6.74
CA GLY A 208 5.26 -3.66 5.29
C GLY A 208 6.50 -4.47 4.95
N LEU A 209 7.54 -4.40 5.78
CA LEU A 209 8.86 -4.93 5.45
C LEU A 209 9.14 -6.30 6.08
N LEU A 210 8.67 -6.57 7.29
CA LEU A 210 9.16 -7.67 8.12
C LEU A 210 8.08 -8.53 8.74
N ASP A 211 6.85 -8.03 8.90
CA ASP A 211 5.85 -8.65 9.75
C ASP A 211 5.15 -9.83 9.07
N ARG A 212 5.50 -11.05 9.47
CA ARG A 212 4.91 -12.26 8.89
C ARG A 212 3.46 -12.50 9.32
N VAL A 213 3.00 -11.92 10.41
CA VAL A 213 1.57 -11.92 10.77
C VAL A 213 0.79 -11.10 9.73
N ALA A 214 1.30 -9.91 9.39
CA ALA A 214 0.73 -9.10 8.32
C ALA A 214 0.80 -9.82 6.96
N PHE A 215 1.91 -10.46 6.64
CA PHE A 215 2.08 -11.20 5.39
C PHE A 215 1.08 -12.36 5.27
N HIS A 216 0.78 -13.03 6.37
CA HIS A 216 -0.24 -14.09 6.39
C HIS A 216 -1.64 -13.52 6.07
N GLU A 217 -1.96 -12.34 6.59
CA GLU A 217 -3.21 -11.65 6.24
C GLU A 217 -3.23 -11.23 4.77
N VAL A 218 -2.09 -10.79 4.21
CA VAL A 218 -1.98 -10.53 2.77
C VAL A 218 -2.32 -11.80 1.97
N ALA A 219 -1.72 -12.93 2.32
CA ALA A 219 -1.99 -14.20 1.64
C ALA A 219 -3.47 -14.59 1.75
N ASN A 220 -4.09 -14.42 2.91
CA ASN A 220 -5.53 -14.66 3.10
C ASN A 220 -6.38 -13.76 2.21
N ALA A 221 -6.01 -12.49 2.06
CA ALA A 221 -6.74 -11.55 1.22
C ALA A 221 -6.61 -11.87 -0.28
N LEU A 222 -5.47 -12.39 -0.70
CA LEU A 222 -5.22 -12.77 -2.10
C LEU A 222 -5.94 -14.06 -2.50
N ASP A 223 -6.14 -14.97 -1.56
CA ASP A 223 -6.83 -16.25 -1.78
C ASP A 223 -7.77 -16.56 -0.61
N PRO A 224 -8.95 -15.92 -0.55
CA PRO A 224 -9.89 -16.12 0.56
C PRO A 224 -10.37 -17.55 0.72
N ASP A 225 -10.42 -18.31 -0.38
CA ASP A 225 -10.88 -19.71 -0.35
C ASP A 225 -9.90 -20.63 0.38
N ARG A 226 -8.63 -20.24 0.47
CA ARG A 226 -7.59 -20.96 1.21
C ARG A 226 -7.17 -20.25 2.50
N ALA A 227 -7.92 -19.24 2.90
CA ALA A 227 -7.60 -18.49 4.11
C ALA A 227 -7.62 -19.39 5.35
N THR A 228 -6.64 -19.17 6.21
CA THR A 228 -6.54 -19.82 7.52
C THR A 228 -6.47 -18.75 8.61
N PRO A 229 -6.88 -19.07 9.86
CA PRO A 229 -6.80 -18.08 10.92
C PRO A 229 -5.39 -17.55 11.12
N THR A 230 -5.26 -16.24 11.19
CA THR A 230 -3.99 -15.56 11.49
C THR A 230 -3.85 -15.39 12.99
N THR A 231 -2.72 -15.84 13.53
CA THR A 231 -2.37 -15.75 14.96
C THR A 231 -0.90 -15.36 15.11
N CYS A 232 -0.44 -15.21 16.35
CA CYS A 232 1.00 -15.02 16.61
C CYS A 232 1.87 -16.15 16.03
N ALA A 233 1.33 -17.37 15.96
CA ALA A 233 2.04 -18.53 15.38
C ALA A 233 2.23 -18.41 13.85
N SER A 234 1.52 -17.53 13.19
CA SER A 234 1.65 -17.30 11.73
C SER A 234 3.04 -16.80 11.30
N VAL A 235 3.89 -16.39 12.25
CA VAL A 235 5.29 -16.01 11.97
C VAL A 235 6.15 -17.23 11.62
N ILE A 236 5.71 -18.45 11.94
CA ILE A 236 6.47 -19.69 11.77
C ILE A 236 6.20 -20.32 10.39
N GLY A 237 5.13 -19.91 9.72
CA GLY A 237 4.68 -20.50 8.44
C GLY A 237 5.31 -19.92 7.19
#